data_dd477b7d51c983ed1195ef47020fd288
#
_entry.id   dd477b7d51c983ed1195ef47020fd288
#
_cell.length_a   1.000
_cell.length_b   1.000
_cell.length_c   1.000
_cell.angle_alpha   90.00
_cell.angle_beta   90.00
_cell.angle_gamma   90.00
#
_symmetry.space_group_name_H-M   'P 1'
#
loop_
_entity.id
_entity.type
_entity.pdbx_description
1 polymer ?
#
loop_
_entity_poly.entity_id
_entity_poly.type
_entity_poly.pdbx_seq_one_letter_code
_entity_poly.pdbx_strand_id
1 'polypeptide(L)'
;MQKNRYFPLTLIAVAIISGCSTVPNQSLLEARSNYNIARVNPQITNLAPLELKDANDTLNKAEYAFSEDENTETVNHLAYVAMQKINIAQETTELKTAELAVAEAGSNRATVRLDARTAEVDAANAKIAQLKALNAQQTERGMMITLGDVLFSTNKAQLKSGGIRNVQKLADFLNQYPQYKVSVEGHTDSRGSDEYNQELSYRRADAVQMALMNMSIASDRINKSGYGEGFPVASNSNSGGQQLNRRVEIILSDENGRITSR
;
A
#
# COMPACT_ATOMS: atom_id res chain seq x y z
N MET A 1 61.35 55.66 -30.42
CA MET A 1 62.51 54.90 -29.92
C MET A 1 62.06 53.42 -29.79
N GLN A 2 62.34 52.62 -30.81
CA GLN A 2 62.05 51.18 -30.84
C GLN A 2 63.24 50.44 -30.23
N LYS A 3 62.99 49.61 -29.21
CA LYS A 3 63.97 48.70 -28.65
C LYS A 3 63.73 47.30 -29.23
N ASN A 4 64.56 46.90 -30.17
CA ASN A 4 64.72 45.52 -30.65
C ASN A 4 65.22 44.64 -29.51
N ARG A 5 64.45 43.59 -29.14
CA ARG A 5 64.92 42.51 -28.30
C ARG A 5 65.19 41.29 -29.19
N TYR A 6 66.42 40.97 -29.36
CA TYR A 6 66.88 39.72 -29.97
C TYR A 6 66.68 38.56 -29.02
N PHE A 7 65.91 37.56 -29.41
CA PHE A 7 65.82 36.27 -28.71
C PHE A 7 66.89 35.35 -29.25
N PRO A 8 67.72 34.71 -28.42
CA PRO A 8 68.72 33.71 -28.95
C PRO A 8 67.94 32.41 -29.26
N LEU A 9 68.11 31.95 -30.47
CA LEU A 9 67.66 30.67 -30.97
C LEU A 9 68.51 29.58 -30.35
N THR A 10 68.07 28.92 -29.31
CA THR A 10 68.71 27.72 -28.76
C THR A 10 68.35 26.52 -29.66
N LEU A 11 69.33 26.01 -30.34
CA LEU A 11 69.31 24.78 -31.13
C LEU A 11 69.20 23.61 -30.13
N ILE A 12 68.02 23.00 -29.98
CA ILE A 12 67.83 21.75 -29.22
C ILE A 12 68.25 20.63 -30.17
N ALA A 13 69.40 20.04 -29.93
CA ALA A 13 69.84 18.79 -30.57
C ALA A 13 68.93 17.67 -30.07
N VAL A 14 67.99 17.21 -30.89
CA VAL A 14 67.20 15.99 -30.65
C VAL A 14 68.13 14.82 -30.85
N ALA A 15 68.61 14.21 -29.77
CA ALA A 15 69.26 12.92 -29.80
C ALA A 15 68.20 11.87 -30.15
N ILE A 16 68.21 11.35 -31.36
CA ILE A 16 67.41 10.20 -31.77
C ILE A 16 68.12 8.97 -31.12
N ILE A 17 67.55 8.56 -29.98
CA ILE A 17 67.85 7.26 -29.36
C ILE A 17 67.10 6.24 -30.21
N SER A 18 67.86 5.54 -31.10
CA SER A 18 67.39 4.33 -31.79
C SER A 18 67.30 3.20 -30.77
N GLY A 19 66.33 3.22 -29.91
CA GLY A 19 65.92 2.06 -29.19
C GLY A 19 65.18 1.13 -30.17
N CYS A 20 65.48 -0.15 -30.18
CA CYS A 20 64.68 -1.17 -30.86
C CYS A 20 63.23 -1.05 -30.37
N SER A 21 62.40 -0.44 -31.20
CA SER A 21 60.96 -0.42 -30.90
C SER A 21 60.43 -1.79 -31.30
N THR A 22 60.26 -2.68 -30.34
CA THR A 22 59.39 -3.86 -30.50
C THR A 22 58.05 -3.39 -31.02
N VAL A 23 57.65 -3.93 -32.18
CA VAL A 23 56.32 -3.58 -32.77
C VAL A 23 55.22 -3.89 -31.73
N PRO A 24 54.41 -2.94 -31.34
CA PRO A 24 53.39 -3.19 -30.33
C PRO A 24 52.42 -4.26 -30.80
N ASN A 25 52.17 -5.27 -29.95
CA ASN A 25 51.17 -6.28 -30.25
C ASN A 25 49.77 -5.67 -29.98
N GLN A 26 48.99 -5.49 -31.04
CA GLN A 26 47.68 -4.81 -30.97
C GLN A 26 46.68 -5.54 -30.09
N SER A 27 46.61 -6.88 -30.15
CA SER A 27 45.70 -7.71 -29.34
C SER A 27 46.03 -7.58 -27.84
N LEU A 28 47.34 -7.55 -27.50
CA LEU A 28 47.76 -7.36 -26.11
C LEU A 28 47.42 -5.95 -25.58
N LEU A 29 47.59 -4.91 -26.39
CA LEU A 29 47.22 -3.54 -26.03
C LEU A 29 45.74 -3.42 -25.78
N GLU A 30 44.90 -4.04 -26.59
CA GLU A 30 43.46 -4.06 -26.46
C GLU A 30 43.04 -4.80 -25.18
N ALA A 31 43.58 -6.00 -24.92
CA ALA A 31 43.32 -6.75 -23.68
C ALA A 31 43.72 -5.95 -22.43
N ARG A 32 44.88 -5.28 -22.45
CA ARG A 32 45.34 -4.42 -21.35
C ARG A 32 44.40 -3.23 -21.12
N SER A 33 43.95 -2.58 -22.17
CA SER A 33 43.00 -1.45 -22.10
C SER A 33 41.68 -1.88 -21.47
N ASN A 34 41.09 -2.96 -21.94
CA ASN A 34 39.82 -3.49 -21.45
C ASN A 34 39.90 -3.97 -20.00
N TYR A 35 41.01 -4.63 -19.63
CA TYR A 35 41.26 -4.99 -18.24
C TYR A 35 41.38 -3.76 -17.34
N ASN A 36 42.08 -2.71 -17.76
CA ASN A 36 42.19 -1.47 -16.99
C ASN A 36 40.84 -0.78 -16.78
N ILE A 37 39.93 -0.83 -17.75
CA ILE A 37 38.55 -0.34 -17.61
C ILE A 37 37.79 -1.21 -16.61
N ALA A 38 37.89 -2.54 -16.75
CA ALA A 38 37.18 -3.48 -15.89
C ALA A 38 37.60 -3.36 -14.42
N ARG A 39 38.89 -3.26 -14.13
CA ARG A 39 39.46 -3.21 -12.77
C ARG A 39 39.10 -1.94 -11.98
N VAL A 40 38.77 -0.84 -12.66
CA VAL A 40 38.34 0.41 -11.98
C VAL A 40 36.83 0.52 -11.85
N ASN A 41 36.08 -0.41 -12.42
CA ASN A 41 34.65 -0.46 -12.29
C ASN A 41 34.24 -1.08 -10.94
N PRO A 42 33.64 -0.32 -10.01
CA PRO A 42 33.26 -0.84 -8.70
C PRO A 42 32.28 -2.01 -8.75
N GLN A 43 31.42 -2.07 -9.75
CA GLN A 43 30.46 -3.18 -9.90
C GLN A 43 31.17 -4.48 -10.22
N ILE A 44 32.14 -4.47 -11.17
CA ILE A 44 32.90 -5.66 -11.55
C ILE A 44 33.75 -6.13 -10.37
N THR A 45 34.45 -5.22 -9.70
CA THR A 45 35.33 -5.57 -8.57
C THR A 45 34.55 -6.13 -7.37
N ASN A 46 33.30 -5.73 -7.16
CA ASN A 46 32.47 -6.22 -6.07
C ASN A 46 31.71 -7.51 -6.43
N LEU A 47 31.20 -7.62 -7.66
CA LEU A 47 30.30 -8.70 -8.04
C LEU A 47 31.00 -9.85 -8.78
N ALA A 48 32.15 -9.60 -9.45
CA ALA A 48 32.90 -10.60 -10.18
C ALA A 48 34.42 -10.58 -9.86
N PRO A 49 34.86 -10.54 -8.59
CA PRO A 49 36.27 -10.41 -8.23
C PRO A 49 37.10 -11.63 -8.64
N LEU A 50 36.53 -12.82 -8.66
CA LEU A 50 37.25 -14.05 -9.03
C LEU A 50 37.48 -14.09 -10.54
N GLU A 51 36.48 -13.76 -11.33
CA GLU A 51 36.57 -13.70 -12.80
C GLU A 51 37.55 -12.60 -13.24
N LEU A 52 37.53 -11.45 -12.56
CA LEU A 52 38.46 -10.35 -12.83
C LEU A 52 39.89 -10.74 -12.48
N LYS A 53 40.12 -11.49 -11.39
CA LYS A 53 41.44 -12.02 -11.06
C LYS A 53 41.94 -13.03 -12.10
N ASP A 54 41.09 -13.94 -12.54
CA ASP A 54 41.46 -14.93 -13.56
C ASP A 54 41.79 -14.27 -14.91
N ALA A 55 41.07 -13.18 -15.26
CA ALA A 55 41.41 -12.33 -16.40
C ALA A 55 42.78 -11.70 -16.24
N ASN A 56 43.13 -11.16 -15.07
CA ASN A 56 44.40 -10.58 -14.75
C ASN A 56 45.56 -11.62 -14.88
N ASP A 57 45.35 -12.79 -14.28
CA ASP A 57 46.37 -13.85 -14.30
C ASP A 57 46.68 -14.31 -15.76
N THR A 58 45.66 -14.29 -16.62
CA THR A 58 45.82 -14.62 -18.04
C THR A 58 46.46 -13.48 -18.82
N LEU A 59 46.10 -12.22 -18.54
CA LEU A 59 46.75 -11.05 -19.13
C LEU A 59 48.25 -11.01 -18.78
N ASN A 60 48.62 -11.27 -17.54
CA ASN A 60 50.00 -11.35 -17.11
C ASN A 60 50.80 -12.44 -17.87
N LYS A 61 50.19 -13.59 -18.20
CA LYS A 61 50.81 -14.61 -19.05
C LYS A 61 51.03 -14.11 -20.47
N ALA A 62 50.09 -13.35 -21.03
CA ALA A 62 50.24 -12.76 -22.35
C ALA A 62 51.39 -11.70 -22.38
N GLU A 63 51.49 -10.90 -21.31
CA GLU A 63 52.56 -9.91 -21.16
C GLU A 63 53.93 -10.56 -20.97
N TYR A 64 53.99 -11.65 -20.20
CA TYR A 64 55.21 -12.41 -20.03
C TYR A 64 55.67 -13.04 -21.36
N ALA A 65 54.80 -13.70 -22.10
CA ALA A 65 55.10 -14.28 -23.41
C ALA A 65 55.60 -13.21 -24.40
N PHE A 66 55.00 -12.00 -24.38
CA PHE A 66 55.47 -10.88 -25.20
C PHE A 66 56.87 -10.38 -24.79
N SER A 67 57.17 -10.36 -23.48
CA SER A 67 58.47 -9.92 -22.96
C SER A 67 59.61 -10.91 -23.24
N GLU A 68 59.26 -12.20 -23.34
CA GLU A 68 60.25 -13.28 -23.72
C GLU A 68 60.36 -13.49 -25.21
N ASP A 69 59.81 -12.58 -26.01
CA ASP A 69 59.89 -12.60 -27.47
C ASP A 69 59.30 -13.90 -28.09
N GLU A 70 58.28 -14.49 -27.45
CA GLU A 70 57.55 -15.61 -27.98
C GLU A 70 56.83 -15.26 -29.29
N ASN A 71 56.49 -16.31 -30.06
CA ASN A 71 55.83 -16.06 -31.35
C ASN A 71 54.54 -15.27 -31.21
N THR A 72 54.28 -14.41 -32.21
CA THR A 72 53.10 -13.52 -32.21
C THR A 72 51.77 -14.25 -32.08
N GLU A 73 51.68 -15.50 -32.56
CA GLU A 73 50.47 -16.33 -32.47
C GLU A 73 50.16 -16.71 -31.02
N THR A 74 51.18 -17.11 -30.24
CA THR A 74 51.04 -17.41 -28.80
C THR A 74 50.57 -16.18 -28.01
N VAL A 75 51.23 -15.03 -28.26
CA VAL A 75 50.85 -13.77 -27.59
C VAL A 75 49.40 -13.36 -27.92
N ASN A 76 49.03 -13.43 -29.21
CA ASN A 76 47.68 -13.13 -29.65
C ASN A 76 46.63 -14.07 -29.03
N HIS A 77 46.94 -15.37 -28.96
CA HIS A 77 46.05 -16.33 -28.34
C HIS A 77 45.84 -16.06 -26.85
N LEU A 78 46.92 -15.80 -26.10
CA LEU A 78 46.83 -15.48 -24.68
C LEU A 78 46.06 -14.16 -24.42
N ALA A 79 46.32 -13.14 -25.26
CA ALA A 79 45.60 -11.87 -25.21
C ALA A 79 44.09 -12.04 -25.48
N TYR A 80 43.76 -12.87 -26.49
CA TYR A 80 42.35 -13.23 -26.78
C TYR A 80 41.69 -13.95 -25.60
N VAL A 81 42.37 -14.93 -24.98
CA VAL A 81 41.81 -15.64 -23.80
C VAL A 81 41.64 -14.68 -22.64
N ALA A 82 42.59 -13.75 -22.41
CA ALA A 82 42.42 -12.71 -21.39
C ALA A 82 41.19 -11.83 -21.66
N MET A 83 40.97 -11.43 -22.93
CA MET A 83 39.80 -10.66 -23.34
C MET A 83 38.47 -11.41 -23.06
N GLN A 84 38.42 -12.72 -23.40
CA GLN A 84 37.22 -13.53 -23.10
C GLN A 84 36.93 -13.61 -21.59
N LYS A 85 37.97 -13.70 -20.75
CA LYS A 85 37.80 -13.70 -19.29
C LYS A 85 37.36 -12.35 -18.74
N ILE A 86 37.77 -11.24 -19.35
CA ILE A 86 37.27 -9.90 -19.02
C ILE A 86 35.76 -9.83 -19.35
N ASN A 87 35.36 -10.33 -20.51
CA ASN A 87 33.94 -10.37 -20.91
C ASN A 87 33.12 -11.22 -19.94
N ILE A 88 33.63 -12.39 -19.50
CA ILE A 88 32.99 -13.23 -18.49
C ILE A 88 32.80 -12.46 -17.17
N ALA A 89 33.79 -11.67 -16.72
CA ALA A 89 33.65 -10.85 -15.53
C ALA A 89 32.56 -9.78 -15.68
N GLN A 90 32.43 -9.19 -16.86
CA GLN A 90 31.37 -8.22 -17.17
C GLN A 90 30.01 -8.88 -17.19
N GLU A 91 29.81 -9.98 -17.90
CA GLU A 91 28.57 -10.74 -17.98
C GLU A 91 28.13 -11.27 -16.60
N THR A 92 29.08 -11.78 -15.79
CA THR A 92 28.83 -12.20 -14.42
C THR A 92 28.33 -11.04 -13.55
N THR A 93 28.89 -9.86 -13.75
CA THR A 93 28.46 -8.63 -13.05
C THR A 93 27.04 -8.24 -13.43
N GLU A 94 26.71 -8.28 -14.72
CA GLU A 94 25.35 -7.98 -15.21
C GLU A 94 24.34 -8.98 -14.66
N LEU A 95 24.65 -10.28 -14.68
CA LEU A 95 23.80 -11.32 -14.13
C LEU A 95 23.51 -11.08 -12.64
N LYS A 96 24.57 -10.91 -11.83
CA LYS A 96 24.42 -10.68 -10.38
C LYS A 96 23.68 -9.37 -10.08
N THR A 97 23.88 -8.33 -10.87
CA THR A 97 23.14 -7.07 -10.75
C THR A 97 21.64 -7.28 -11.01
N ALA A 98 21.30 -8.05 -12.05
CA ALA A 98 19.92 -8.40 -12.37
C ALA A 98 19.28 -9.26 -11.26
N GLU A 99 20.01 -10.24 -10.72
CA GLU A 99 19.54 -11.07 -9.60
C GLU A 99 19.24 -10.24 -8.35
N LEU A 100 20.13 -9.31 -7.99
CA LEU A 100 19.91 -8.39 -6.88
C LEU A 100 18.69 -7.49 -7.09
N ALA A 101 18.50 -6.96 -8.30
CA ALA A 101 17.34 -6.14 -8.63
C ALA A 101 16.02 -6.94 -8.54
N VAL A 102 16.02 -8.20 -8.97
CA VAL A 102 14.86 -9.09 -8.83
C VAL A 102 14.56 -9.39 -7.36
N ALA A 103 15.58 -9.67 -6.56
CA ALA A 103 15.44 -9.92 -5.13
C ALA A 103 14.88 -8.69 -4.38
N GLU A 104 15.40 -7.50 -4.69
CA GLU A 104 14.91 -6.23 -4.11
C GLU A 104 13.46 -5.94 -4.52
N ALA A 105 13.12 -6.11 -5.81
CA ALA A 105 11.76 -5.95 -6.28
C ALA A 105 10.79 -6.95 -5.61
N GLY A 106 11.24 -8.18 -5.36
CA GLY A 106 10.50 -9.20 -4.61
C GLY A 106 10.22 -8.77 -3.18
N SER A 107 11.23 -8.29 -2.47
CA SER A 107 11.12 -7.77 -1.11
C SER A 107 10.17 -6.58 -1.03
N ASN A 108 10.32 -5.60 -1.92
CA ASN A 108 9.47 -4.42 -1.97
C ASN A 108 8.00 -4.78 -2.23
N ARG A 109 7.73 -5.73 -3.13
CA ARG A 109 6.35 -6.24 -3.36
C ARG A 109 5.77 -6.91 -2.13
N ALA A 110 6.57 -7.68 -1.39
CA ALA A 110 6.12 -8.35 -0.16
C ALA A 110 5.76 -7.31 0.92
N THR A 111 6.58 -6.27 1.10
CA THR A 111 6.32 -5.19 2.04
C THR A 111 5.04 -4.43 1.70
N VAL A 112 4.89 -3.97 0.45
CA VAL A 112 3.67 -3.26 0.00
C VAL A 112 2.41 -4.11 0.19
N ARG A 113 2.50 -5.43 -0.08
CA ARG A 113 1.37 -6.34 0.13
C ARG A 113 1.04 -6.52 1.61
N LEU A 114 2.03 -6.57 2.48
CA LEU A 114 1.83 -6.65 3.93
C LEU A 114 1.18 -5.37 4.46
N ASP A 115 1.69 -4.20 4.05
CA ASP A 115 1.15 -2.91 4.46
C ASP A 115 -0.31 -2.74 4.03
N ALA A 116 -0.64 -3.12 2.78
CA ALA A 116 -2.01 -3.09 2.29
C ALA A 116 -2.95 -3.99 3.12
N ARG A 117 -2.51 -5.21 3.44
CA ARG A 117 -3.31 -6.12 4.28
C ARG A 117 -3.47 -5.61 5.71
N THR A 118 -2.44 -5.01 6.27
CA THR A 118 -2.50 -4.41 7.61
C THR A 118 -3.52 -3.28 7.63
N ALA A 119 -3.49 -2.39 6.62
CA ALA A 119 -4.47 -1.31 6.49
C ALA A 119 -5.92 -1.82 6.34
N GLU A 120 -6.14 -2.91 5.59
CA GLU A 120 -7.46 -3.56 5.47
C GLU A 120 -7.96 -4.10 6.82
N VAL A 121 -7.08 -4.78 7.57
CA VAL A 121 -7.41 -5.33 8.91
C VAL A 121 -7.71 -4.19 9.88
N ASP A 122 -6.92 -3.12 9.88
CA ASP A 122 -7.13 -1.97 10.76
C ASP A 122 -8.46 -1.26 10.44
N ALA A 123 -8.79 -1.09 9.16
CA ALA A 123 -10.07 -0.52 8.74
C ALA A 123 -11.24 -1.41 9.16
N ALA A 124 -11.14 -2.74 9.02
CA ALA A 124 -12.16 -3.67 9.47
C ALA A 124 -12.35 -3.65 11.00
N ASN A 125 -11.25 -3.60 11.76
CA ASN A 125 -11.30 -3.50 13.22
C ASN A 125 -11.92 -2.17 13.69
N ALA A 126 -11.61 -1.05 13.03
CA ALA A 126 -12.22 0.24 13.32
C ALA A 126 -13.74 0.21 13.09
N LYS A 127 -14.18 -0.38 11.98
CA LYS A 127 -15.60 -0.57 11.67
C LYS A 127 -16.31 -1.44 12.74
N ILE A 128 -15.70 -2.56 13.13
CA ILE A 128 -16.22 -3.44 14.20
C ILE A 128 -16.33 -2.68 15.52
N ALA A 129 -15.33 -1.87 15.87
CA ALA A 129 -15.36 -1.07 17.10
C ALA A 129 -16.49 -0.06 17.11
N GLN A 130 -16.78 0.60 15.99
CA GLN A 130 -17.89 1.54 15.85
C GLN A 130 -19.25 0.82 15.97
N LEU A 131 -19.44 -0.33 15.33
CA LEU A 131 -20.65 -1.13 15.42
C LEU A 131 -20.89 -1.62 16.88
N LYS A 132 -19.83 -2.03 17.58
CA LYS A 132 -19.91 -2.35 19.02
C LYS A 132 -20.30 -1.15 19.87
N ALA A 133 -19.76 0.05 19.58
CA ALA A 133 -20.11 1.28 20.30
C ALA A 133 -21.57 1.72 20.08
N LEU A 134 -22.19 1.26 18.99
CA LEU A 134 -23.63 1.41 18.70
C LEU A 134 -24.48 0.31 19.36
N ASN A 135 -23.88 -0.67 20.05
CA ASN A 135 -24.54 -1.89 20.52
C ASN A 135 -25.29 -2.63 19.39
N ALA A 136 -24.73 -2.61 18.18
CA ALA A 136 -25.30 -3.30 17.04
C ALA A 136 -25.18 -4.82 17.22
N GLN A 137 -26.29 -5.52 16.96
CA GLN A 137 -26.38 -6.97 17.04
C GLN A 137 -26.66 -7.57 15.66
N GLN A 138 -26.00 -8.67 15.35
CA GLN A 138 -26.28 -9.41 14.12
C GLN A 138 -27.62 -10.13 14.25
N THR A 139 -28.49 -9.92 13.28
CA THR A 139 -29.80 -10.59 13.17
C THR A 139 -29.96 -11.18 11.77
N GLU A 140 -31.01 -11.96 11.54
CA GLU A 140 -31.36 -12.46 10.21
C GLU A 140 -31.63 -11.34 9.19
N ARG A 141 -32.01 -10.15 9.68
CA ARG A 141 -32.31 -8.96 8.86
C ARG A 141 -31.09 -8.06 8.61
N GLY A 142 -29.96 -8.36 9.23
CA GLY A 142 -28.74 -7.55 9.18
C GLY A 142 -28.31 -7.06 10.56
N MET A 143 -27.43 -6.08 10.60
CA MET A 143 -27.00 -5.45 11.85
C MET A 143 -28.10 -4.55 12.38
N MET A 144 -28.62 -4.84 13.57
CA MET A 144 -29.71 -4.11 14.22
C MET A 144 -29.22 -3.36 15.45
N ILE A 145 -29.60 -2.10 15.55
CA ILE A 145 -29.39 -1.23 16.71
C ILE A 145 -30.73 -0.95 17.34
N THR A 146 -30.89 -1.24 18.64
CA THR A 146 -32.12 -1.00 19.36
C THR A 146 -32.01 0.24 20.24
N LEU A 147 -32.87 1.22 20.01
CA LEU A 147 -33.04 2.40 20.82
C LEU A 147 -34.25 2.22 21.73
N GLY A 148 -34.04 1.98 23.02
CA GLY A 148 -35.13 1.80 24.00
C GLY A 148 -35.89 3.08 24.28
N ASP A 149 -37.10 2.94 24.88
CA ASP A 149 -38.03 4.03 25.26
C ASP A 149 -37.39 5.12 26.13
N VAL A 150 -36.41 4.78 26.95
CA VAL A 150 -35.70 5.74 27.82
C VAL A 150 -35.05 6.90 27.05
N LEU A 151 -34.82 6.74 25.75
CA LEU A 151 -34.26 7.76 24.87
C LEU A 151 -35.30 8.74 24.32
N PHE A 152 -36.57 8.48 24.55
CA PHE A 152 -37.69 9.39 24.21
C PHE A 152 -38.32 10.00 25.46
N SER A 153 -39.00 11.12 25.29
CA SER A 153 -39.87 11.67 26.34
C SER A 153 -41.13 10.78 26.50
N THR A 154 -41.61 10.60 27.72
CA THR A 154 -42.75 9.72 28.02
C THR A 154 -43.95 10.06 27.14
N ASN A 155 -44.51 9.07 26.47
CA ASN A 155 -45.65 9.19 25.52
C ASN A 155 -45.42 10.21 24.39
N LYS A 156 -44.11 10.53 24.09
CA LYS A 156 -43.76 11.46 23.01
C LYS A 156 -42.80 10.80 22.02
N ALA A 157 -42.68 11.41 20.88
CA ALA A 157 -41.69 11.07 19.86
C ALA A 157 -40.43 11.95 19.95
N GLN A 158 -40.32 12.83 20.94
CA GLN A 158 -39.16 13.72 21.10
C GLN A 158 -38.00 12.97 21.72
N LEU A 159 -36.84 12.99 21.00
CA LEU A 159 -35.58 12.43 21.50
C LEU A 159 -35.06 13.26 22.68
N LYS A 160 -34.63 12.57 23.72
CA LYS A 160 -33.84 13.15 24.83
C LYS A 160 -32.36 13.26 24.43
N SER A 161 -31.55 13.97 25.22
CA SER A 161 -30.12 14.13 24.99
C SER A 161 -29.39 12.79 24.82
N GLY A 162 -29.79 11.73 25.55
CA GLY A 162 -29.22 10.38 25.39
C GLY A 162 -29.55 9.77 24.02
N GLY A 163 -30.79 9.95 23.54
CA GLY A 163 -31.22 9.53 22.22
C GLY A 163 -30.46 10.25 21.12
N ILE A 164 -30.32 11.57 21.24
CA ILE A 164 -29.56 12.38 20.27
C ILE A 164 -28.10 11.91 20.19
N ARG A 165 -27.44 11.60 21.32
CA ARG A 165 -26.06 11.07 21.31
C ARG A 165 -25.94 9.72 20.61
N ASN A 166 -26.91 8.83 20.76
CA ASN A 166 -26.88 7.54 20.05
C ASN A 166 -27.12 7.71 18.55
N VAL A 167 -28.04 8.61 18.17
CA VAL A 167 -28.27 8.95 16.77
C VAL A 167 -27.05 9.64 16.17
N GLN A 168 -26.34 10.48 16.94
CA GLN A 168 -25.05 11.09 16.49
C GLN A 168 -24.00 10.02 16.15
N LYS A 169 -23.80 9.04 17.04
CA LYS A 169 -22.85 7.95 16.76
C LYS A 169 -23.21 7.17 15.49
N LEU A 170 -24.52 6.96 15.27
CA LEU A 170 -25.00 6.32 14.04
C LEU A 170 -24.76 7.21 12.82
N ALA A 171 -25.00 8.51 12.93
CA ALA A 171 -24.71 9.46 11.84
C ALA A 171 -23.22 9.51 11.50
N ASP A 172 -22.34 9.50 12.51
CA ASP A 172 -20.88 9.45 12.31
C ASP A 172 -20.50 8.19 11.53
N PHE A 173 -21.06 7.04 11.90
CA PHE A 173 -20.86 5.78 11.15
C PHE A 173 -21.36 5.89 9.70
N LEU A 174 -22.58 6.39 9.48
CA LEU A 174 -23.15 6.52 8.15
C LEU A 174 -22.43 7.54 7.26
N ASN A 175 -21.86 8.59 7.84
CA ASN A 175 -21.03 9.55 7.11
C ASN A 175 -19.68 8.95 6.71
N GLN A 176 -19.08 8.14 7.57
CA GLN A 176 -17.83 7.44 7.27
C GLN A 176 -18.02 6.31 6.26
N TYR A 177 -19.19 5.68 6.22
CA TYR A 177 -19.52 4.56 5.33
C TYR A 177 -20.75 4.90 4.46
N PRO A 178 -20.60 5.70 3.39
CA PRO A 178 -21.70 6.22 2.60
C PRO A 178 -22.52 5.16 1.86
N GLN A 179 -21.99 3.95 1.67
CA GLN A 179 -22.70 2.83 1.05
C GLN A 179 -23.81 2.24 1.91
N TYR A 180 -23.79 2.46 3.23
CA TYR A 180 -24.81 1.92 4.12
C TYR A 180 -26.09 2.77 4.11
N LYS A 181 -27.22 2.08 4.12
CA LYS A 181 -28.57 2.62 4.31
C LYS A 181 -29.14 2.10 5.61
N VAL A 182 -30.19 2.73 6.10
CA VAL A 182 -30.89 2.33 7.33
C VAL A 182 -32.38 2.22 7.13
N SER A 183 -33.01 1.26 7.80
CA SER A 183 -34.45 1.21 8.04
C SER A 183 -34.69 1.52 9.52
N VAL A 184 -35.47 2.55 9.80
CA VAL A 184 -35.84 2.98 11.15
C VAL A 184 -37.26 2.52 11.42
N GLU A 185 -37.45 1.62 12.40
CA GLU A 185 -38.73 0.96 12.72
C GLU A 185 -39.16 1.26 14.14
N GLY A 186 -40.28 1.97 14.27
CA GLY A 186 -40.85 2.29 15.58
C GLY A 186 -41.82 1.23 16.08
N HIS A 187 -41.78 1.00 17.39
CA HIS A 187 -42.66 0.05 18.09
C HIS A 187 -43.23 0.64 19.38
N THR A 188 -44.40 0.16 19.82
CA THR A 188 -45.03 0.49 21.08
C THR A 188 -45.28 -0.75 21.93
N ASP A 189 -45.68 -0.55 23.18
CA ASP A 189 -46.37 -1.57 23.96
C ASP A 189 -47.86 -1.63 23.57
N SER A 190 -48.63 -2.52 24.18
CA SER A 190 -50.07 -2.72 23.92
C SER A 190 -51.01 -1.77 24.69
N ARG A 191 -50.52 -0.63 25.18
CA ARG A 191 -51.32 0.36 25.84
C ARG A 191 -51.85 1.42 24.86
N GLY A 192 -53.15 1.59 24.78
CA GLY A 192 -53.79 2.53 23.87
C GLY A 192 -54.59 1.82 22.79
N SER A 193 -55.06 2.57 21.80
CA SER A 193 -55.68 1.95 20.61
C SER A 193 -54.60 1.64 19.55
N ASP A 194 -54.94 0.70 18.68
CA ASP A 194 -54.06 0.30 17.57
C ASP A 194 -53.66 1.51 16.71
N GLU A 195 -54.62 2.38 16.41
CA GLU A 195 -54.42 3.60 15.62
C GLU A 195 -53.47 4.56 16.33
N TYR A 196 -53.62 4.75 17.63
CA TYR A 196 -52.74 5.60 18.43
C TYR A 196 -51.31 5.03 18.46
N ASN A 197 -51.16 3.72 18.65
CA ASN A 197 -49.89 3.02 18.68
C ASN A 197 -49.20 3.04 17.31
N GLN A 198 -49.94 2.85 16.24
CA GLN A 198 -49.45 2.96 14.88
C GLN A 198 -48.87 4.36 14.60
N GLU A 199 -49.61 5.39 14.92
CA GLU A 199 -49.20 6.78 14.74
C GLU A 199 -48.00 7.16 15.66
N LEU A 200 -48.02 6.73 16.93
CA LEU A 200 -46.90 7.01 17.85
C LEU A 200 -45.59 6.34 17.40
N SER A 201 -45.69 5.09 16.97
CA SER A 201 -44.53 4.35 16.45
C SER A 201 -43.93 5.00 15.20
N TYR A 202 -44.78 5.44 14.27
CA TYR A 202 -44.34 6.15 13.08
C TYR A 202 -43.66 7.49 13.42
N ARG A 203 -44.24 8.29 14.31
CA ARG A 203 -43.66 9.56 14.76
C ARG A 203 -42.32 9.37 15.46
N ARG A 204 -42.11 8.28 16.18
CA ARG A 204 -40.80 7.95 16.79
C ARG A 204 -39.73 7.62 15.72
N ALA A 205 -40.10 6.84 14.70
CA ALA A 205 -39.23 6.56 13.59
C ALA A 205 -38.91 7.84 12.80
N ASP A 206 -39.88 8.70 12.58
CA ASP A 206 -39.73 10.01 11.92
C ASP A 206 -38.78 10.93 12.70
N ALA A 207 -38.88 10.99 14.01
CA ALA A 207 -37.98 11.80 14.85
C ALA A 207 -36.51 11.35 14.73
N VAL A 208 -36.26 10.06 14.60
CA VAL A 208 -34.91 9.53 14.34
C VAL A 208 -34.43 9.87 12.90
N GLN A 209 -35.31 9.71 11.90
CA GLN A 209 -35.00 10.11 10.52
C GLN A 209 -34.64 11.60 10.46
N MET A 210 -35.44 12.47 11.03
CA MET A 210 -35.20 13.92 11.05
C MET A 210 -33.87 14.25 11.76
N ALA A 211 -33.55 13.57 12.86
CA ALA A 211 -32.29 13.77 13.55
C ALA A 211 -31.09 13.35 12.67
N LEU A 212 -31.15 12.20 11.96
CA LEU A 212 -30.13 11.78 11.02
C LEU A 212 -29.96 12.76 9.85
N MET A 213 -31.06 13.25 9.30
CA MET A 213 -31.05 14.26 8.22
C MET A 213 -30.39 15.57 8.68
N ASN A 214 -30.69 16.02 9.90
CA ASN A 214 -30.02 17.20 10.50
C ASN A 214 -28.51 16.99 10.75
N MET A 215 -28.05 15.72 10.76
CA MET A 215 -26.65 15.32 10.86
C MET A 215 -26.06 14.95 9.49
N SER A 216 -26.64 15.49 8.41
CA SER A 216 -26.18 15.39 7.02
C SER A 216 -26.31 13.99 6.37
N ILE A 217 -27.19 13.14 6.89
CA ILE A 217 -27.51 11.88 6.20
C ILE A 217 -28.62 12.13 5.16
N ALA A 218 -28.37 11.74 3.92
CA ALA A 218 -29.32 11.94 2.83
C ALA A 218 -30.63 11.12 3.03
N SER A 219 -31.78 11.70 2.70
CA SER A 219 -33.08 11.10 2.95
C SER A 219 -33.31 9.78 2.21
N ASP A 220 -32.71 9.60 1.03
CA ASP A 220 -32.77 8.37 0.22
C ASP A 220 -31.98 7.19 0.82
N ARG A 221 -31.21 7.46 1.88
CA ARG A 221 -30.51 6.45 2.66
C ARG A 221 -31.29 6.01 3.90
N ILE A 222 -32.44 6.62 4.19
CA ILE A 222 -33.18 6.39 5.42
C ILE A 222 -34.63 6.00 5.08
N ASN A 223 -34.99 4.74 5.29
CA ASN A 223 -36.38 4.30 5.30
C ASN A 223 -36.93 4.41 6.71
N LYS A 224 -38.22 4.72 6.86
CA LYS A 224 -38.92 4.73 8.16
C LYS A 224 -40.25 3.98 8.09
N SER A 225 -40.60 3.31 9.18
CA SER A 225 -41.86 2.61 9.34
C SER A 225 -42.31 2.63 10.79
N GLY A 226 -43.60 2.70 11.02
CA GLY A 226 -44.21 2.45 12.30
C GLY A 226 -44.94 1.12 12.29
N TYR A 227 -44.80 0.33 13.31
CA TYR A 227 -45.42 -1.01 13.43
C TYR A 227 -46.35 -1.14 14.62
N GLY A 228 -46.62 -0.02 15.35
CA GLY A 228 -47.47 -0.06 16.52
C GLY A 228 -47.02 -1.13 17.51
N GLU A 229 -47.97 -1.88 18.03
CA GLU A 229 -47.75 -3.01 18.94
C GLU A 229 -47.65 -4.37 18.27
N GLY A 230 -47.72 -4.43 16.93
CA GLY A 230 -47.83 -5.68 16.16
C GLY A 230 -46.63 -6.63 16.22
N PHE A 231 -45.46 -6.17 16.70
CA PHE A 231 -44.27 -6.98 16.78
C PHE A 231 -43.58 -6.90 18.15
N PRO A 232 -44.19 -7.48 19.20
CA PRO A 232 -43.61 -7.45 20.54
C PRO A 232 -42.40 -8.35 20.66
N VAL A 233 -41.35 -7.89 21.37
CA VAL A 233 -40.12 -8.68 21.69
C VAL A 233 -40.17 -9.24 23.11
N ALA A 234 -41.16 -8.79 23.92
CA ALA A 234 -41.39 -9.25 25.26
C ALA A 234 -42.91 -9.23 25.60
N SER A 235 -43.27 -9.91 26.67
CA SER A 235 -44.66 -9.95 27.10
C SER A 235 -45.19 -8.54 27.50
N ASN A 236 -46.35 -8.18 26.99
CA ASN A 236 -47.06 -6.95 27.38
C ASN A 236 -47.80 -7.04 28.74
N SER A 237 -47.77 -8.19 29.43
CA SER A 237 -48.47 -8.40 30.70
C SER A 237 -47.81 -7.73 31.89
N ASN A 238 -46.56 -7.27 31.76
CA ASN A 238 -45.81 -6.61 32.84
C ASN A 238 -45.09 -5.36 32.34
N SER A 239 -44.76 -4.47 33.26
CA SER A 239 -44.12 -3.18 32.93
C SER A 239 -42.72 -3.32 32.29
N GLY A 240 -41.96 -4.33 32.69
CA GLY A 240 -40.65 -4.60 32.12
C GLY A 240 -40.71 -4.99 30.65
N GLY A 241 -41.60 -5.93 30.29
CA GLY A 241 -41.81 -6.32 28.91
C GLY A 241 -42.36 -5.17 28.04
N GLN A 242 -43.34 -4.41 28.60
CA GLN A 242 -43.83 -3.20 27.93
C GLN A 242 -42.73 -2.20 27.65
N GLN A 243 -41.78 -2.02 28.58
CA GLN A 243 -40.63 -1.14 28.36
C GLN A 243 -39.73 -1.63 27.24
N LEU A 244 -39.52 -2.94 27.09
CA LEU A 244 -38.72 -3.52 25.97
C LEU A 244 -39.46 -3.37 24.64
N ASN A 245 -40.80 -3.45 24.65
CA ASN A 245 -41.60 -3.29 23.43
C ASN A 245 -41.62 -1.83 22.94
N ARG A 246 -41.55 -0.85 23.83
CA ARG A 246 -41.42 0.58 23.47
C ARG A 246 -39.96 0.86 23.00
N ARG A 247 -39.70 0.67 21.73
CA ARG A 247 -38.37 0.79 21.13
C ARG A 247 -38.43 1.34 19.72
N VAL A 248 -37.26 1.75 19.21
CA VAL A 248 -37.00 1.96 17.80
C VAL A 248 -35.85 1.03 17.40
N GLU A 249 -36.10 0.20 16.41
CA GLU A 249 -35.11 -0.65 15.78
C GLU A 249 -34.54 0.08 14.56
N ILE A 250 -33.23 0.06 14.42
CA ILE A 250 -32.52 0.61 13.24
C ILE A 250 -31.74 -0.52 12.63
N ILE A 251 -32.16 -0.91 11.43
CA ILE A 251 -31.51 -1.99 10.66
C ILE A 251 -30.56 -1.36 9.65
N LEU A 252 -29.28 -1.69 9.75
CA LEU A 252 -28.26 -1.32 8.77
C LEU A 252 -28.35 -2.26 7.56
N SER A 253 -28.24 -1.72 6.38
CA SER A 253 -28.06 -2.50 5.15
C SER A 253 -26.80 -3.33 5.15
N ASP A 254 -26.69 -4.25 4.20
CA ASP A 254 -25.41 -4.81 3.81
C ASP A 254 -24.53 -3.74 3.09
N GLU A 255 -23.30 -4.13 2.70
CA GLU A 255 -22.37 -3.24 1.98
C GLU A 255 -22.87 -2.85 0.59
N ASN A 256 -23.87 -3.54 0.05
CA ASN A 256 -24.51 -3.23 -1.23
C ASN A 256 -25.76 -2.33 -1.06
N GLY A 257 -26.03 -1.86 0.15
CA GLY A 257 -27.18 -1.02 0.45
C GLY A 257 -28.51 -1.77 0.50
N ARG A 258 -28.52 -3.11 0.64
CA ARG A 258 -29.73 -3.93 0.72
C ARG A 258 -30.13 -4.11 2.18
N ILE A 259 -31.41 -3.95 2.46
CA ILE A 259 -32.03 -4.18 3.77
C ILE A 259 -33.05 -5.29 3.59
N THR A 260 -32.97 -6.34 4.42
CA THR A 260 -33.99 -7.39 4.44
C THR A 260 -35.27 -6.83 5.06
N SER A 261 -36.37 -6.87 4.30
CA SER A 261 -37.69 -6.45 4.79
C SER A 261 -38.18 -7.40 5.90
N ARG A 262 -39.09 -6.86 6.70
CA ARG A 262 -39.78 -7.67 7.73
C ARG A 262 -40.78 -8.62 7.10
#